data_094a261aa2483ac925fa2e4e868165ff
#
_entry.id   094a261aa2483ac925fa2e4e868165ff
#
_cell.length_a   1.000
_cell.length_b   1.000
_cell.length_c   1.000
_cell.angle_alpha   90.00
_cell.angle_beta   90.00
_cell.angle_gamma   90.00
#
_symmetry.space_group_name_H-M   'P 1'
#
loop_
_entity.id
_entity.type
_entity.pdbx_description
1 polymer ?
#
loop_
_entity_poly.entity_id
_entity_poly.type
_entity_poly.pdbx_seq_one_letter_code
_entity_poly.pdbx_strand_id
1 'polypeptide(L)'
;MPPPAGLLPWPSPSTTRLTTPTPTRPPPRTTRVRPPTPPPPPPPYTRVRLPPPPPPPKTTLPPPRLEPAAPKPTAASTPLPPDTASNAASSSTCLDCVHFGKCSGCTHEVDLDKPPVLQEVASFFKVHGVGDFTFSRGRLSQWRCRAKLAIRGTPENPLIGLYQEGTHVVADIPECRAHHPSINAAVKLLRQGISELNIQPYDEDAGTGELRYVQMAVTTYNTSIPVDKRYEQGRVQVSLVWNSRDERSQNAEKLALLIEFLWRNGGPKSSVHLIHSIWANFQTSTSNIIFGHKWRHLKGERDLWERYGGVDISLDPCSFGQANTLSFNSLLHKLNKYVPRGSTVVDLYSGAGVIGLSVAASRKCRSVKCVEINKQSKMSFEKSASRLPTNLGCTITWHNTDASVEPVHWLEGSSVVIVDPPRKGLDPSVISALQKVALSERKAYKAKSSLAKVKDEKRPWILRAREAAVHVDNTSTEESNETWPETLIYISCGWESFKKDCKSLISSKAWQLENAHAFNFFPGTDSIEILAIFKRESEAGQKKRKKAKKKKAK
;
A
#
# COMPACT_ATOMS: atom_id res chain seq x y z
N MET A 1 -16.93 41.96 31.42
CA MET A 1 -16.39 40.97 30.44
C MET A 1 -15.17 41.59 29.78
N PRO A 2 -13.95 41.15 30.06
CA PRO A 2 -12.75 41.54 29.31
C PRO A 2 -12.51 40.57 28.13
N PRO A 3 -11.87 41.02 27.04
CA PRO A 3 -11.62 40.21 25.86
C PRO A 3 -10.43 39.22 26.06
N PRO A 4 -10.34 38.17 25.27
CA PRO A 4 -9.29 37.13 25.42
C PRO A 4 -7.91 37.63 24.96
N ALA A 5 -6.91 37.19 25.70
CA ALA A 5 -5.48 37.49 25.47
C ALA A 5 -4.96 36.91 24.16
N GLY A 6 -4.24 37.76 23.42
CA GLY A 6 -3.59 37.41 22.15
C GLY A 6 -2.38 36.50 22.34
N LEU A 7 -2.22 35.61 21.38
CA LEU A 7 -1.06 34.74 21.18
C LEU A 7 0.20 35.59 20.85
N LEU A 8 1.27 35.38 21.58
CA LEU A 8 2.60 35.97 21.31
C LEU A 8 3.23 35.23 20.11
N PRO A 9 3.90 35.99 19.21
CA PRO A 9 4.63 35.38 18.09
C PRO A 9 6.00 34.86 18.53
N TRP A 10 6.41 33.77 17.90
CA TRP A 10 7.71 33.13 18.05
C TRP A 10 8.83 34.07 17.55
N PRO A 11 10.01 34.10 18.19
CA PRO A 11 11.12 34.95 17.77
C PRO A 11 11.79 34.43 16.48
N SER A 12 12.02 35.35 15.55
CA SER A 12 12.78 35.12 14.33
C SER A 12 14.28 34.93 14.63
N PRO A 13 15.03 34.14 13.86
CA PRO A 13 16.47 33.98 14.07
C PRO A 13 17.24 35.25 13.66
N SER A 14 18.12 35.69 14.54
CA SER A 14 19.00 36.84 14.37
C SER A 14 20.01 36.61 13.24
N THR A 15 20.07 37.52 12.30
CA THR A 15 21.13 37.64 11.29
C THR A 15 22.43 38.13 11.93
N THR A 16 23.40 37.24 12.09
CA THR A 16 24.78 37.61 12.47
C THR A 16 25.56 37.97 11.21
N ARG A 17 26.03 39.22 11.18
CA ARG A 17 26.95 39.75 10.14
C ARG A 17 28.25 38.97 10.16
N LEU A 18 28.63 38.41 9.02
CA LEU A 18 29.94 37.84 8.75
C LEU A 18 30.96 38.98 8.57
N THR A 19 31.92 39.07 9.49
CA THR A 19 33.17 39.83 9.32
C THR A 19 34.19 38.95 8.62
N THR A 20 34.81 39.47 7.58
CA THR A 20 35.88 38.81 6.80
C THR A 20 37.14 38.63 7.64
N PRO A 21 37.76 37.44 7.68
CA PRO A 21 39.09 37.28 8.28
C PRO A 21 40.22 37.52 7.27
N THR A 22 41.24 38.17 7.75
CA THR A 22 42.55 38.41 7.14
C THR A 22 43.30 37.11 6.83
N PRO A 23 44.15 37.03 5.78
CA PRO A 23 44.83 35.82 5.39
C PRO A 23 45.99 35.47 6.33
N THR A 24 45.94 34.33 6.98
CA THR A 24 47.05 33.72 7.72
C THR A 24 47.78 32.68 6.86
N ARG A 25 49.11 32.71 7.02
CA ARG A 25 50.18 31.91 6.44
C ARG A 25 49.89 30.39 6.41
N PRO A 26 50.30 29.63 5.36
CA PRO A 26 50.06 28.19 5.26
C PRO A 26 50.93 27.39 6.25
N PRO A 27 50.39 26.27 6.82
CA PRO A 27 51.19 25.36 7.64
C PRO A 27 52.06 24.43 6.77
N PRO A 28 53.09 23.79 7.36
CA PRO A 28 54.10 23.00 6.64
C PRO A 28 53.51 21.69 6.13
N ARG A 29 54.02 21.23 4.98
CA ARG A 29 53.69 19.98 4.29
C ARG A 29 53.82 18.76 5.22
N THR A 30 52.73 18.08 5.47
CA THR A 30 52.71 16.72 6.05
C THR A 30 52.97 15.69 4.94
N THR A 31 53.87 14.78 5.22
CA THR A 31 54.26 13.61 4.39
C THR A 31 53.05 12.73 4.09
N ARG A 32 52.84 12.45 2.79
CA ARG A 32 51.85 11.50 2.33
C ARG A 32 52.15 10.10 2.88
N VAL A 33 51.30 9.61 3.76
CA VAL A 33 51.22 8.19 4.13
C VAL A 33 50.49 7.47 2.99
N ARG A 34 51.11 6.45 2.40
CA ARG A 34 50.49 5.58 1.41
C ARG A 34 49.32 4.82 2.05
N PRO A 35 48.17 4.68 1.37
CA PRO A 35 47.11 3.82 1.85
C PRO A 35 47.55 2.36 1.90
N PRO A 36 47.05 1.54 2.84
CA PRO A 36 47.37 0.14 2.92
C PRO A 36 46.86 -0.63 1.69
N THR A 37 47.65 -1.57 1.18
CA THR A 37 47.28 -2.48 0.09
C THR A 37 46.06 -3.32 0.49
N PRO A 38 45.08 -3.53 -0.40
CA PRO A 38 43.96 -4.40 -0.14
C PRO A 38 44.41 -5.85 0.09
N PRO A 39 43.70 -6.61 0.94
CA PRO A 39 44.01 -8.03 1.17
C PRO A 39 43.79 -8.86 -0.10
N PRO A 40 44.53 -9.97 -0.27
CA PRO A 40 44.41 -10.86 -1.44
C PRO A 40 43.01 -11.50 -1.48
N PRO A 41 42.48 -11.80 -2.68
CA PRO A 41 41.18 -12.46 -2.81
C PRO A 41 41.20 -13.87 -2.18
N PRO A 42 40.09 -14.34 -1.63
CA PRO A 42 39.99 -15.70 -1.07
C PRO A 42 40.16 -16.75 -2.18
N PRO A 43 40.68 -17.93 -1.85
CA PRO A 43 40.89 -19.01 -2.82
C PRO A 43 39.52 -19.50 -3.38
N PRO A 44 39.49 -20.00 -4.63
CA PRO A 44 38.26 -20.47 -5.25
C PRO A 44 37.69 -21.67 -4.48
N TYR A 45 36.40 -21.59 -4.17
CA TYR A 45 35.67 -22.68 -3.55
C TYR A 45 35.63 -23.91 -4.45
N THR A 46 36.22 -24.99 -4.01
CA THR A 46 36.08 -26.32 -4.63
C THR A 46 34.64 -26.79 -4.43
N ARG A 47 33.87 -26.93 -5.50
CA ARG A 47 32.54 -27.53 -5.49
C ARG A 47 32.64 -29.00 -5.06
N VAL A 48 32.27 -29.32 -3.83
CA VAL A 48 31.99 -30.70 -3.43
C VAL A 48 30.63 -31.09 -4.04
N ARG A 49 30.64 -32.04 -4.97
CA ARG A 49 29.41 -32.67 -5.49
C ARG A 49 28.80 -33.52 -4.39
N LEU A 50 27.64 -33.17 -3.94
CA LEU A 50 26.80 -34.05 -3.13
C LEU A 50 26.27 -35.20 -4.00
N PRO A 51 26.19 -36.44 -3.49
CA PRO A 51 25.59 -37.56 -4.20
C PRO A 51 24.09 -37.32 -4.44
N PRO A 52 23.53 -37.85 -5.54
CA PRO A 52 22.12 -37.72 -5.84
C PRO A 52 21.25 -38.40 -4.77
N PRO A 53 20.04 -37.89 -4.48
CA PRO A 53 19.13 -38.51 -3.54
C PRO A 53 18.65 -39.88 -4.07
N PRO A 54 18.34 -40.84 -3.19
CA PRO A 54 17.81 -42.15 -3.59
C PRO A 54 16.44 -42.03 -4.25
N PRO A 55 16.10 -42.90 -5.19
CA PRO A 55 14.82 -42.90 -5.87
C PRO A 55 13.67 -43.23 -4.89
N PRO A 56 12.47 -42.64 -5.10
CA PRO A 56 11.31 -42.91 -4.23
C PRO A 56 10.85 -44.36 -4.37
N PRO A 57 10.27 -44.96 -3.32
CA PRO A 57 9.76 -46.31 -3.37
C PRO A 57 8.59 -46.45 -4.36
N LYS A 58 8.62 -47.50 -5.16
CA LYS A 58 7.57 -47.85 -6.11
C LYS A 58 6.30 -48.23 -5.35
N THR A 59 5.28 -47.39 -5.40
CA THR A 59 3.93 -47.72 -4.92
C THR A 59 3.18 -48.42 -6.05
N THR A 60 2.88 -49.70 -5.86
CA THR A 60 2.01 -50.48 -6.73
C THR A 60 0.56 -50.04 -6.50
N LEU A 61 -0.06 -49.47 -7.51
CA LEU A 61 -1.49 -49.17 -7.53
C LEU A 61 -2.30 -50.41 -7.91
N PRO A 62 -3.48 -50.65 -7.29
CA PRO A 62 -4.42 -51.67 -7.74
C PRO A 62 -5.12 -51.26 -9.05
N PRO A 63 -5.61 -52.19 -9.88
CA PRO A 63 -6.19 -51.91 -11.18
C PRO A 63 -7.52 -51.14 -11.09
N PRO A 64 -7.83 -50.28 -12.08
CA PRO A 64 -9.04 -49.46 -12.08
C PRO A 64 -10.29 -50.29 -12.36
N ARG A 65 -11.32 -50.03 -11.55
CA ARG A 65 -12.67 -50.52 -11.75
C ARG A 65 -13.36 -49.67 -12.81
N LEU A 66 -13.83 -50.32 -13.87
CA LEU A 66 -14.64 -49.69 -14.93
C LEU A 66 -16.03 -49.34 -14.40
N GLU A 67 -16.40 -48.07 -14.46
CA GLU A 67 -17.80 -47.62 -14.38
C GLU A 67 -18.21 -46.93 -15.69
N PRO A 68 -19.51 -46.99 -16.04
CA PRO A 68 -19.97 -46.65 -17.38
C PRO A 68 -20.06 -45.13 -17.63
N ALA A 69 -19.83 -44.74 -18.88
CA ALA A 69 -19.83 -43.39 -19.40
C ALA A 69 -21.16 -42.66 -19.21
N ALA A 70 -21.10 -41.46 -18.58
CA ALA A 70 -22.18 -40.50 -18.58
C ALA A 70 -21.97 -39.44 -19.70
N PRO A 71 -23.05 -38.88 -20.27
CA PRO A 71 -22.99 -38.06 -21.47
C PRO A 71 -22.43 -36.68 -21.22
N LYS A 72 -21.75 -36.14 -22.24
CA LYS A 72 -21.18 -34.76 -22.27
C LYS A 72 -22.26 -33.71 -22.03
N PRO A 73 -22.05 -32.72 -21.16
CA PRO A 73 -22.88 -31.53 -21.14
C PRO A 73 -22.33 -30.50 -22.13
N THR A 74 -23.21 -30.02 -22.95
CA THR A 74 -23.12 -28.86 -23.82
C THR A 74 -22.84 -27.63 -22.99
N ALA A 75 -21.93 -26.76 -23.47
CA ALA A 75 -21.62 -25.48 -22.84
C ALA A 75 -22.85 -24.57 -22.84
N ALA A 76 -23.42 -24.34 -21.68
CA ALA A 76 -24.35 -23.26 -21.42
C ALA A 76 -23.68 -22.28 -20.48
N SER A 77 -23.54 -21.03 -20.97
CA SER A 77 -23.13 -19.88 -20.21
C SER A 77 -24.11 -19.62 -19.06
N THR A 78 -23.67 -19.86 -17.84
CA THR A 78 -24.43 -19.53 -16.65
C THR A 78 -24.20 -18.05 -16.30
N PRO A 79 -25.26 -17.23 -16.17
CA PRO A 79 -25.12 -15.87 -15.62
C PRO A 79 -24.76 -15.97 -14.15
N LEU A 80 -23.84 -15.11 -13.72
CA LEU A 80 -23.55 -14.88 -12.30
C LEU A 80 -24.85 -14.44 -11.59
N PRO A 81 -25.13 -14.99 -10.40
CA PRO A 81 -26.29 -14.55 -9.63
C PRO A 81 -26.17 -13.09 -9.23
N PRO A 82 -27.29 -12.34 -9.20
CA PRO A 82 -27.31 -10.98 -8.69
C PRO A 82 -26.98 -10.97 -7.21
N ASP A 83 -26.30 -9.92 -6.74
CA ASP A 83 -26.02 -9.62 -5.34
C ASP A 83 -27.32 -9.57 -4.53
N THR A 84 -27.79 -10.71 -4.06
CA THR A 84 -28.82 -10.83 -3.06
C THR A 84 -28.28 -11.63 -1.89
N ALA A 85 -27.46 -10.99 -1.09
CA ALA A 85 -27.23 -11.40 0.30
C ALA A 85 -28.02 -10.44 1.20
N SER A 86 -29.32 -10.60 1.23
CA SER A 86 -30.16 -10.14 2.31
C SER A 86 -30.03 -11.11 3.47
N ASN A 87 -29.02 -10.91 4.32
CA ASN A 87 -29.13 -11.23 5.73
C ASN A 87 -29.15 -9.89 6.46
N ALA A 88 -30.35 -9.39 6.69
CA ALA A 88 -30.66 -8.28 7.54
C ALA A 88 -30.47 -8.65 9.03
N ALA A 89 -29.22 -8.78 9.45
CA ALA A 89 -28.83 -8.26 10.74
C ALA A 89 -28.75 -6.75 10.52
N SER A 90 -29.63 -5.99 11.14
CA SER A 90 -29.61 -4.52 11.17
C SER A 90 -28.20 -4.08 11.58
N SER A 91 -27.33 -3.80 10.62
CA SER A 91 -26.00 -3.32 10.89
C SER A 91 -26.21 -1.90 11.44
N SER A 92 -26.17 -1.77 12.76
CA SER A 92 -26.17 -0.49 13.43
C SER A 92 -25.15 0.42 12.73
N THR A 93 -25.58 1.59 12.27
CA THR A 93 -24.69 2.63 11.74
C THR A 93 -24.01 3.40 12.86
N CYS A 94 -24.23 2.96 14.11
CA CYS A 94 -23.59 3.49 15.30
C CYS A 94 -22.41 2.60 15.72
N LEU A 95 -21.34 3.22 16.20
CA LEU A 95 -20.14 2.53 16.68
C LEU A 95 -20.43 1.76 17.97
N ASP A 96 -21.28 2.32 18.86
CA ASP A 96 -21.62 1.76 20.17
C ASP A 96 -20.34 1.30 20.92
N CYS A 97 -19.38 2.21 21.04
CA CYS A 97 -18.06 1.94 21.60
C CYS A 97 -17.90 2.56 22.98
N VAL A 98 -17.69 1.74 24.00
CA VAL A 98 -17.48 2.18 25.40
C VAL A 98 -16.24 3.06 25.59
N HIS A 99 -15.35 3.10 24.60
CA HIS A 99 -14.12 3.90 24.62
C HIS A 99 -14.25 5.21 23.82
N PHE A 100 -15.39 5.46 23.17
CA PHE A 100 -15.61 6.69 22.42
C PHE A 100 -15.47 7.93 23.31
N GLY A 101 -14.87 8.98 22.80
CA GLY A 101 -14.57 10.21 23.56
C GLY A 101 -13.34 10.14 24.49
N LYS A 102 -12.84 8.93 24.82
CA LYS A 102 -11.60 8.74 25.57
C LYS A 102 -10.43 8.33 24.67
N CYS A 103 -10.74 7.61 23.62
CA CYS A 103 -9.75 7.08 22.65
C CYS A 103 -9.72 7.96 21.41
N SER A 104 -8.53 8.31 20.91
CA SER A 104 -8.34 9.10 19.69
C SER A 104 -8.55 8.32 18.38
N GLY A 105 -9.08 7.09 18.46
CA GLY A 105 -9.21 6.20 17.30
C GLY A 105 -10.39 6.50 16.38
N CYS A 106 -11.42 7.17 16.89
CA CYS A 106 -12.66 7.52 16.18
C CYS A 106 -13.06 8.97 16.46
N THR A 107 -13.51 9.68 15.43
CA THR A 107 -13.94 11.10 15.52
C THR A 107 -15.44 11.24 15.57
N HIS A 108 -16.21 10.23 15.14
CA HIS A 108 -17.67 10.20 15.22
C HIS A 108 -18.18 8.80 15.53
N GLU A 109 -19.33 8.73 16.18
CA GLU A 109 -19.93 7.50 16.68
C GLU A 109 -21.12 7.04 15.86
N VAL A 110 -21.81 7.97 15.20
CA VAL A 110 -23.03 7.71 14.42
C VAL A 110 -22.76 7.90 12.92
N ASP A 111 -23.68 7.42 12.08
CA ASP A 111 -23.60 7.54 10.61
C ASP A 111 -22.29 7.00 10.02
N LEU A 112 -21.79 5.90 10.58
CA LEU A 112 -20.53 5.28 10.13
C LEU A 112 -20.50 4.95 8.64
N ASP A 113 -21.65 4.77 8.02
CA ASP A 113 -21.83 4.51 6.60
C ASP A 113 -21.81 5.78 5.73
N LYS A 114 -21.82 6.96 6.35
CA LYS A 114 -21.86 8.27 5.67
C LYS A 114 -20.87 9.24 6.32
N PRO A 115 -19.54 9.01 6.16
CA PRO A 115 -18.56 9.87 6.79
C PRO A 115 -18.79 11.35 6.41
N PRO A 116 -18.58 12.31 7.33
CA PRO A 116 -18.90 13.72 7.12
C PRO A 116 -18.28 14.31 5.85
N VAL A 117 -17.06 13.89 5.51
CA VAL A 117 -16.32 14.34 4.33
C VAL A 117 -16.95 13.90 3.00
N LEU A 118 -17.84 12.90 2.98
CA LEU A 118 -18.39 12.30 1.76
C LEU A 118 -19.15 13.30 0.89
N GLN A 119 -19.93 14.20 1.51
CA GLN A 119 -20.69 15.20 0.76
C GLN A 119 -19.78 16.20 0.05
N GLU A 120 -18.70 16.62 0.69
CA GLU A 120 -17.69 17.49 0.07
C GLU A 120 -17.01 16.77 -1.09
N VAL A 121 -16.62 15.51 -0.91
CA VAL A 121 -15.98 14.66 -1.94
C VAL A 121 -16.89 14.52 -3.15
N ALA A 122 -18.15 14.17 -2.95
CA ALA A 122 -19.13 14.01 -4.04
C ALA A 122 -19.34 15.34 -4.79
N SER A 123 -19.45 16.46 -4.09
CA SER A 123 -19.59 17.78 -4.65
C SER A 123 -18.36 18.19 -5.48
N PHE A 124 -17.15 17.93 -4.96
CA PHE A 124 -15.91 18.19 -5.67
C PHE A 124 -15.85 17.45 -7.00
N PHE A 125 -16.14 16.16 -7.02
CA PHE A 125 -16.09 15.37 -8.26
C PHE A 125 -17.17 15.79 -9.25
N LYS A 126 -18.37 16.14 -8.79
CA LYS A 126 -19.44 16.67 -9.63
C LYS A 126 -19.04 17.97 -10.32
N VAL A 127 -18.42 18.92 -9.60
CA VAL A 127 -17.91 20.19 -10.15
C VAL A 127 -16.83 19.94 -11.22
N HIS A 128 -15.99 18.90 -11.02
CA HIS A 128 -14.94 18.54 -11.99
C HIS A 128 -15.43 17.64 -13.13
N GLY A 129 -16.75 17.41 -13.23
CA GLY A 129 -17.38 16.75 -14.37
C GLY A 129 -17.43 15.23 -14.31
N VAL A 130 -17.19 14.64 -13.13
CA VAL A 130 -17.39 13.21 -12.89
C VAL A 130 -18.88 12.96 -12.63
N GLY A 131 -19.55 12.26 -13.57
CA GLY A 131 -20.98 11.92 -13.45
C GLY A 131 -21.23 10.65 -12.63
N ASP A 132 -20.31 9.70 -12.73
CA ASP A 132 -20.46 8.35 -12.18
C ASP A 132 -19.63 8.14 -10.89
N PHE A 133 -19.65 9.15 -10.01
CA PHE A 133 -19.02 9.01 -8.68
C PHE A 133 -19.71 7.92 -7.87
N THR A 134 -18.93 6.99 -7.30
CA THR A 134 -19.44 5.92 -6.44
C THR A 134 -18.77 5.91 -5.09
N PHE A 135 -19.50 5.48 -4.08
CA PHE A 135 -18.99 5.29 -2.72
C PHE A 135 -19.23 3.85 -2.26
N SER A 136 -18.17 3.22 -1.74
CA SER A 136 -18.22 1.87 -1.15
C SER A 136 -18.18 1.98 0.37
N ARG A 137 -19.30 1.62 1.02
CA ARG A 137 -19.47 1.70 2.46
C ARG A 137 -18.52 0.78 3.24
N GLY A 138 -18.29 -0.42 2.73
CA GLY A 138 -17.50 -1.43 3.41
C GLY A 138 -18.15 -1.99 4.68
N ARG A 139 -17.36 -2.70 5.50
CA ARG A 139 -17.75 -3.22 6.82
C ARG A 139 -17.58 -2.12 7.87
N LEU A 140 -18.59 -1.85 8.67
CA LEU A 140 -18.61 -0.70 9.59
C LEU A 140 -17.92 -0.99 10.94
N SER A 141 -17.88 -2.25 11.39
CA SER A 141 -17.22 -2.69 12.62
C SER A 141 -16.29 -3.87 12.34
N GLN A 142 -15.36 -4.15 13.27
CA GLN A 142 -14.45 -5.29 13.19
C GLN A 142 -13.61 -5.33 11.90
N TRP A 143 -13.40 -4.19 11.26
CA TRP A 143 -12.74 -4.07 9.96
C TRP A 143 -11.22 -3.92 10.05
N ARG A 144 -10.70 -3.52 11.23
CA ARG A 144 -9.28 -3.21 11.40
C ARG A 144 -8.45 -4.46 11.68
N CYS A 145 -7.69 -4.89 10.69
CA CYS A 145 -6.80 -6.06 10.79
C CYS A 145 -5.37 -5.70 11.25
N ARG A 146 -5.06 -4.42 11.49
CA ARG A 146 -3.74 -3.98 11.97
C ARG A 146 -3.88 -2.89 13.00
N ALA A 147 -3.24 -3.07 14.17
CA ALA A 147 -3.22 -2.11 15.26
C ALA A 147 -1.80 -1.95 15.81
N LYS A 148 -1.46 -0.73 16.21
CA LYS A 148 -0.27 -0.40 17.00
C LYS A 148 -0.77 0.23 18.29
N LEU A 149 -0.50 -0.40 19.42
CA LEU A 149 -1.04 0.00 20.72
C LEU A 149 0.11 0.32 21.67
N ALA A 150 -0.01 1.44 22.38
CA ALA A 150 0.90 1.78 23.45
C ALA A 150 0.60 0.91 24.68
N ILE A 151 1.63 0.60 25.46
CA ILE A 151 1.51 -0.16 26.70
C ILE A 151 2.07 0.68 27.84
N ARG A 152 1.19 1.04 28.80
CA ARG A 152 1.46 1.92 29.93
C ARG A 152 0.82 1.36 31.21
N GLY A 153 0.90 2.08 32.30
CA GLY A 153 0.35 1.68 33.59
C GLY A 153 1.29 0.80 34.39
N THR A 154 0.75 -0.14 35.16
CA THR A 154 1.49 -1.08 36.00
C THR A 154 1.26 -2.53 35.58
N PRO A 155 2.04 -3.50 36.03
CA PRO A 155 1.78 -4.92 35.73
C PRO A 155 0.42 -5.40 36.22
N GLU A 156 -0.07 -4.87 37.36
CA GLU A 156 -1.38 -5.20 37.92
C GLU A 156 -2.53 -4.56 37.14
N ASN A 157 -2.26 -3.40 36.54
CA ASN A 157 -3.25 -2.66 35.75
C ASN A 157 -2.63 -2.11 34.45
N PRO A 158 -2.30 -2.98 33.49
CA PRO A 158 -1.70 -2.56 32.23
C PRO A 158 -2.73 -1.89 31.31
N LEU A 159 -2.40 -0.69 30.83
CA LEU A 159 -3.17 0.06 29.85
C LEU A 159 -2.65 -0.27 28.45
N ILE A 160 -3.48 -0.88 27.60
CA ILE A 160 -3.12 -1.26 26.24
C ILE A 160 -4.06 -0.55 25.28
N GLY A 161 -3.57 0.50 24.60
CA GLY A 161 -4.46 1.31 23.77
C GLY A 161 -3.80 2.42 22.97
N LEU A 162 -4.56 3.49 22.77
CA LEU A 162 -4.15 4.68 22.04
C LEU A 162 -4.03 5.86 22.99
N TYR A 163 -3.18 6.83 22.64
CA TYR A 163 -3.15 8.09 23.39
C TYR A 163 -4.49 8.83 23.25
N GLN A 164 -4.91 9.49 24.30
CA GLN A 164 -5.98 10.48 24.23
C GLN A 164 -5.49 11.68 23.42
N GLU A 165 -6.39 12.32 22.70
CA GLU A 165 -6.03 13.41 21.81
C GLU A 165 -5.33 14.55 22.56
N GLY A 166 -4.18 14.98 22.03
CA GLY A 166 -3.39 16.06 22.60
C GLY A 166 -2.70 15.75 23.94
N THR A 167 -2.66 14.49 24.37
CA THR A 167 -2.03 14.06 25.64
C THR A 167 -1.06 12.90 25.46
N HIS A 168 -0.29 12.60 26.53
CA HIS A 168 0.52 11.38 26.68
C HIS A 168 -0.18 10.30 27.51
N VAL A 169 -1.47 10.48 27.83
CA VAL A 169 -2.27 9.50 28.59
C VAL A 169 -2.81 8.44 27.62
N VAL A 170 -2.57 7.17 27.93
CA VAL A 170 -3.10 6.05 27.15
C VAL A 170 -4.51 5.69 27.60
N ALA A 171 -5.47 5.75 26.67
CA ALA A 171 -6.79 5.18 26.88
C ALA A 171 -6.72 3.67 26.64
N ASP A 172 -7.09 2.88 27.63
CA ASP A 172 -7.18 1.43 27.51
C ASP A 172 -8.36 1.02 26.63
N ILE A 173 -8.12 0.15 25.62
CA ILE A 173 -9.14 -0.23 24.63
C ILE A 173 -9.24 -1.75 24.42
N PRO A 174 -9.53 -2.55 25.44
CA PRO A 174 -9.55 -4.01 25.34
C PRO A 174 -10.61 -4.55 24.37
N GLU A 175 -11.66 -3.79 24.10
CA GLU A 175 -12.82 -4.19 23.29
C GLU A 175 -13.15 -3.19 22.18
N CYS A 176 -12.14 -2.75 21.46
CA CYS A 176 -12.32 -1.81 20.36
C CYS A 176 -13.24 -2.40 19.27
N ARG A 177 -14.34 -1.70 18.97
CA ARG A 177 -15.31 -2.12 17.95
C ARG A 177 -14.77 -2.11 16.53
N ALA A 178 -13.77 -1.28 16.25
CA ALA A 178 -13.11 -1.25 14.95
C ALA A 178 -12.16 -2.45 14.75
N HIS A 179 -11.53 -2.95 15.82
CA HIS A 179 -10.56 -4.05 15.71
C HIS A 179 -11.24 -5.35 15.29
N HIS A 180 -10.52 -6.13 14.49
CA HIS A 180 -10.85 -7.53 14.25
C HIS A 180 -10.93 -8.28 15.59
N PRO A 181 -11.90 -9.19 15.81
CA PRO A 181 -12.07 -9.89 17.09
C PRO A 181 -10.79 -10.56 17.61
N SER A 182 -9.98 -11.13 16.72
CA SER A 182 -8.69 -11.75 17.08
C SER A 182 -7.69 -10.75 17.68
N ILE A 183 -7.71 -9.45 17.28
CA ILE A 183 -6.87 -8.43 17.91
C ILE A 183 -7.31 -8.23 19.36
N ASN A 184 -8.60 -8.05 19.63
CA ASN A 184 -9.13 -7.88 20.97
C ASN A 184 -8.80 -9.09 21.85
N ALA A 185 -8.94 -10.31 21.31
CA ALA A 185 -8.55 -11.54 22.01
C ALA A 185 -7.04 -11.59 22.34
N ALA A 186 -6.19 -11.19 21.39
CA ALA A 186 -4.75 -11.13 21.60
C ALA A 186 -4.34 -10.02 22.59
N VAL A 187 -5.05 -8.88 22.62
CA VAL A 187 -4.86 -7.84 23.65
C VAL A 187 -5.20 -8.38 25.03
N LYS A 188 -6.31 -9.11 25.19
CA LYS A 188 -6.70 -9.75 26.47
C LYS A 188 -5.64 -10.75 26.93
N LEU A 189 -5.14 -11.59 26.03
CA LEU A 189 -4.09 -12.56 26.32
C LEU A 189 -2.77 -11.88 26.70
N LEU A 190 -2.38 -10.81 25.99
CA LEU A 190 -1.17 -10.05 26.31
C LEU A 190 -1.28 -9.38 27.69
N ARG A 191 -2.43 -8.79 28.02
CA ARG A 191 -2.70 -8.20 29.33
C ARG A 191 -2.51 -9.22 30.44
N GLN A 192 -3.07 -10.41 30.30
CA GLN A 192 -2.92 -11.50 31.24
C GLN A 192 -1.44 -11.87 31.42
N GLY A 193 -0.67 -12.01 30.33
CA GLY A 193 0.76 -12.32 30.39
C GLY A 193 1.58 -11.21 31.07
N ILE A 194 1.23 -9.93 30.84
CA ILE A 194 1.88 -8.80 31.53
C ILE A 194 1.68 -8.91 33.04
N SER A 195 0.44 -9.15 33.48
CA SER A 195 0.13 -9.24 34.92
C SER A 195 0.74 -10.47 35.57
N GLU A 196 0.57 -11.67 34.99
CA GLU A 196 1.07 -12.93 35.61
C GLU A 196 2.61 -12.98 35.71
N LEU A 197 3.31 -12.40 34.74
CA LEU A 197 4.78 -12.44 34.67
C LEU A 197 5.44 -11.16 35.20
N ASN A 198 4.66 -10.25 35.75
CA ASN A 198 5.15 -8.98 36.30
C ASN A 198 6.03 -8.22 35.26
N ILE A 199 5.57 -8.14 34.01
CA ILE A 199 6.22 -7.36 32.96
C ILE A 199 5.95 -5.88 33.20
N GLN A 200 6.99 -5.06 33.28
CA GLN A 200 6.84 -3.63 33.53
C GLN A 200 6.44 -2.89 32.23
N PRO A 201 5.23 -2.29 32.15
CA PRO A 201 4.90 -1.35 31.09
C PRO A 201 5.89 -0.19 31.05
N TYR A 202 6.09 0.39 29.86
CA TYR A 202 7.03 1.47 29.69
C TYR A 202 6.51 2.78 30.29
N ASP A 203 7.35 3.41 31.11
CA ASP A 203 7.18 4.75 31.64
C ASP A 203 7.93 5.74 30.73
N GLU A 204 7.22 6.68 30.12
CA GLU A 204 7.83 7.67 29.21
C GLU A 204 8.63 8.73 29.95
N ASP A 205 8.21 9.11 31.14
CA ASP A 205 8.84 10.16 31.92
C ASP A 205 10.17 9.66 32.53
N ALA A 206 10.16 8.45 33.07
CA ALA A 206 11.34 7.82 33.63
C ALA A 206 12.25 7.16 32.58
N GLY A 207 11.73 6.88 31.37
CA GLY A 207 12.43 6.13 30.34
C GLY A 207 12.67 4.66 30.68
N THR A 208 11.94 4.11 31.66
CA THR A 208 12.09 2.77 32.23
C THR A 208 10.94 1.84 31.84
N GLY A 209 11.00 0.60 32.31
CA GLY A 209 10.04 -0.44 31.96
C GLY A 209 10.51 -1.28 30.78
N GLU A 210 9.79 -2.35 30.47
CA GLU A 210 10.22 -3.42 29.55
C GLU A 210 9.46 -3.38 28.22
N LEU A 211 8.13 -3.25 28.28
CA LEU A 211 7.26 -3.36 27.10
C LEU A 211 6.62 -2.00 26.75
N ARG A 212 7.00 -1.46 25.60
CA ARG A 212 6.64 -0.09 25.14
C ARG A 212 5.36 -0.06 24.32
N TYR A 213 5.29 -0.92 23.32
CA TYR A 213 4.20 -1.00 22.35
C TYR A 213 4.01 -2.44 21.91
N VAL A 214 2.84 -2.71 21.36
CA VAL A 214 2.58 -3.93 20.59
C VAL A 214 2.02 -3.55 19.22
N GLN A 215 2.53 -4.17 18.16
CA GLN A 215 1.88 -4.18 16.86
C GLN A 215 1.23 -5.54 16.66
N MET A 216 -0.03 -5.53 16.26
CA MET A 216 -0.80 -6.72 15.93
C MET A 216 -1.26 -6.65 14.47
N ALA A 217 -1.07 -7.75 13.73
CA ALA A 217 -1.53 -7.88 12.35
C ALA A 217 -2.26 -9.20 12.19
N VAL A 218 -3.50 -9.14 11.75
CA VAL A 218 -4.32 -10.33 11.46
C VAL A 218 -4.03 -10.82 10.06
N THR A 219 -3.81 -12.14 9.92
CA THR A 219 -3.90 -12.80 8.63
C THR A 219 -5.18 -13.63 8.56
N THR A 220 -5.88 -13.48 7.46
CA THR A 220 -7.05 -14.30 7.09
C THR A 220 -6.67 -15.37 6.05
N TYR A 221 -5.39 -15.45 5.69
CA TYR A 221 -4.87 -16.41 4.74
C TYR A 221 -4.88 -17.83 5.31
N ASN A 222 -5.87 -18.61 4.91
CA ASN A 222 -5.96 -20.03 5.22
C ASN A 222 -6.66 -20.76 4.08
N THR A 223 -5.89 -21.54 3.31
CA THR A 223 -6.42 -22.29 2.15
C THR A 223 -7.28 -23.48 2.54
N SER A 224 -7.19 -23.95 3.79
CA SER A 224 -7.99 -25.07 4.31
C SER A 224 -9.41 -24.66 4.71
N ILE A 225 -9.72 -23.36 4.72
CA ILE A 225 -11.01 -22.83 5.13
C ILE A 225 -11.70 -22.18 3.93
N PRO A 226 -13.02 -22.34 3.75
CA PRO A 226 -13.81 -21.64 2.75
C PRO A 226 -13.61 -20.12 2.84
N VAL A 227 -13.59 -19.44 1.69
CA VAL A 227 -13.22 -18.01 1.58
C VAL A 227 -14.09 -17.11 2.46
N ASP A 228 -15.39 -17.40 2.52
CA ASP A 228 -16.41 -16.67 3.30
C ASP A 228 -16.16 -16.74 4.83
N LYS A 229 -15.54 -17.82 5.31
CA LYS A 229 -15.25 -18.05 6.74
C LYS A 229 -13.86 -17.62 7.17
N ARG A 230 -12.96 -17.32 6.23
CA ARG A 230 -11.55 -17.00 6.55
C ARG A 230 -11.40 -15.74 7.40
N TYR A 231 -12.19 -14.73 7.12
CA TYR A 231 -12.11 -13.47 7.86
C TYR A 231 -12.33 -13.67 9.36
N GLU A 232 -13.32 -14.43 9.76
CA GLU A 232 -13.68 -14.65 11.16
C GLU A 232 -12.65 -15.50 11.92
N GLN A 233 -11.88 -16.31 11.21
CA GLN A 233 -10.85 -17.20 11.77
C GLN A 233 -9.43 -16.65 11.61
N GLY A 234 -9.30 -15.33 11.55
CA GLY A 234 -8.01 -14.66 11.43
C GLY A 234 -7.09 -14.94 12.62
N ARG A 235 -5.79 -15.16 12.35
CA ARG A 235 -4.74 -15.34 13.35
C ARG A 235 -3.84 -14.12 13.44
N VAL A 236 -3.27 -13.86 14.61
CA VAL A 236 -2.56 -12.62 14.90
C VAL A 236 -1.05 -12.82 14.90
N GLN A 237 -0.33 -12.05 14.08
CA GLN A 237 1.08 -11.79 14.28
C GLN A 237 1.23 -10.73 15.37
N VAL A 238 1.90 -11.07 16.47
CA VAL A 238 2.18 -10.18 17.60
C VAL A 238 3.62 -9.72 17.52
N SER A 239 3.85 -8.40 17.46
CA SER A 239 5.18 -7.79 17.46
C SER A 239 5.33 -6.93 18.71
N LEU A 240 6.16 -7.39 19.65
CA LEU A 240 6.44 -6.72 20.91
C LEU A 240 7.55 -5.69 20.72
N VAL A 241 7.32 -4.44 21.10
CA VAL A 241 8.36 -3.40 21.11
C VAL A 241 8.99 -3.37 22.50
N TRP A 242 10.16 -3.95 22.60
CA TRP A 242 10.86 -4.19 23.85
C TRP A 242 11.89 -3.09 24.13
N ASN A 243 11.93 -2.58 25.37
CA ASN A 243 12.84 -1.53 25.80
C ASN A 243 14.23 -2.08 26.09
N SER A 244 14.93 -2.53 25.07
CA SER A 244 16.31 -2.99 25.17
C SER A 244 17.05 -2.80 23.84
N ARG A 245 18.38 -2.91 23.86
CA ARG A 245 19.20 -2.83 22.63
C ARG A 245 19.10 -4.09 21.77
N ASP A 246 18.91 -5.23 22.42
CA ASP A 246 18.80 -6.53 21.75
C ASP A 246 18.29 -7.63 22.69
N GLU A 247 18.26 -8.86 22.18
CA GLU A 247 17.82 -10.05 22.88
C GLU A 247 18.76 -10.54 23.98
N ARG A 248 19.95 -9.97 24.15
CA ARG A 248 20.96 -10.36 25.19
C ARG A 248 20.99 -9.40 26.37
N SER A 249 20.08 -8.45 26.39
CA SER A 249 19.99 -7.46 27.46
C SER A 249 19.44 -8.06 28.76
N GLN A 250 19.60 -7.34 29.87
CA GLN A 250 19.24 -7.76 31.24
C GLN A 250 17.80 -8.31 31.38
N ASN A 251 16.86 -7.85 30.55
CA ASN A 251 15.44 -8.26 30.63
C ASN A 251 15.07 -9.34 29.57
N ALA A 252 16.07 -10.06 29.04
CA ALA A 252 15.84 -11.10 28.03
C ALA A 252 15.02 -12.28 28.55
N GLU A 253 15.19 -12.64 29.85
CA GLU A 253 14.45 -13.72 30.50
C GLU A 253 12.95 -13.42 30.54
N LYS A 254 12.56 -12.21 30.93
CA LYS A 254 11.15 -11.81 30.97
C LYS A 254 10.53 -11.81 29.59
N LEU A 255 11.26 -11.36 28.56
CA LEU A 255 10.80 -11.47 27.18
C LEU A 255 10.56 -12.93 26.79
N ALA A 256 11.49 -13.83 27.13
CA ALA A 256 11.35 -15.26 26.85
C ALA A 256 10.14 -15.87 27.57
N LEU A 257 9.92 -15.53 28.83
CA LEU A 257 8.76 -15.98 29.61
C LEU A 257 7.44 -15.49 28.96
N LEU A 258 7.37 -14.21 28.55
CA LEU A 258 6.17 -13.66 27.90
C LEU A 258 5.91 -14.36 26.56
N ILE A 259 6.94 -14.66 25.77
CA ILE A 259 6.80 -15.40 24.52
C ILE A 259 6.24 -16.80 24.75
N GLU A 260 6.78 -17.53 25.73
CA GLU A 260 6.31 -18.88 26.06
C GLU A 260 4.87 -18.86 26.59
N PHE A 261 4.51 -17.86 27.41
CA PHE A 261 3.14 -17.66 27.88
C PHE A 261 2.17 -17.45 26.72
N LEU A 262 2.47 -16.47 25.86
CA LEU A 262 1.62 -16.14 24.69
C LEU A 262 1.49 -17.34 23.75
N TRP A 263 2.59 -18.07 23.52
CA TRP A 263 2.58 -19.23 22.61
C TRP A 263 1.84 -20.43 23.18
N ARG A 264 1.95 -20.67 24.49
CA ARG A 264 1.23 -21.76 25.18
C ARG A 264 -0.28 -21.51 25.15
N ASN A 265 -0.69 -20.28 25.43
CA ASN A 265 -2.11 -19.95 25.61
C ASN A 265 -2.81 -19.49 24.33
N GLY A 266 -2.08 -19.13 23.26
CA GLY A 266 -2.67 -18.66 22.00
C GLY A 266 -2.10 -19.33 20.76
N GLY A 267 -1.10 -20.20 20.85
CA GLY A 267 -0.48 -20.89 19.72
C GLY A 267 -1.24 -22.13 19.25
N PRO A 268 -0.63 -22.95 18.37
CA PRO A 268 -1.31 -24.08 17.71
C PRO A 268 -1.81 -25.18 18.66
N LYS A 269 -1.23 -25.28 19.86
CA LYS A 269 -1.58 -26.30 20.87
C LYS A 269 -2.58 -25.79 21.93
N SER A 270 -2.99 -24.53 21.85
CA SER A 270 -4.02 -23.95 22.73
C SER A 270 -5.43 -24.35 22.27
N SER A 271 -6.43 -24.09 23.13
CA SER A 271 -7.83 -24.32 22.81
C SER A 271 -8.31 -23.55 21.57
N VAL A 272 -7.72 -22.36 21.33
CA VAL A 272 -7.97 -21.52 20.16
C VAL A 272 -6.64 -21.12 19.55
N HIS A 273 -6.37 -21.50 18.31
CA HIS A 273 -5.15 -21.09 17.60
C HIS A 273 -5.26 -19.61 17.18
N LEU A 274 -5.00 -18.73 18.13
CA LEU A 274 -5.12 -17.28 17.96
C LEU A 274 -3.85 -16.64 17.39
N ILE A 275 -2.66 -17.08 17.85
CA ILE A 275 -1.38 -16.45 17.50
C ILE A 275 -0.74 -17.17 16.33
N HIS A 276 -0.56 -16.42 15.23
CA HIS A 276 0.16 -16.85 14.04
C HIS A 276 1.68 -16.89 14.29
N SER A 277 2.23 -15.80 14.82
CA SER A 277 3.66 -15.64 15.08
C SER A 277 3.94 -14.55 16.11
N ILE A 278 5.12 -14.62 16.72
CA ILE A 278 5.60 -13.64 17.69
C ILE A 278 6.95 -13.09 17.22
N TRP A 279 7.06 -11.77 17.22
CA TRP A 279 8.24 -11.00 16.88
C TRP A 279 8.62 -10.06 18.02
N ALA A 280 9.89 -9.70 18.10
CA ALA A 280 10.35 -8.57 18.91
C ALA A 280 10.97 -7.50 18.02
N ASN A 281 10.73 -6.25 18.40
CA ASN A 281 11.44 -5.08 17.94
C ASN A 281 12.12 -4.43 19.14
N PHE A 282 13.39 -4.08 19.01
CA PHE A 282 14.18 -3.54 20.09
C PHE A 282 14.35 -2.03 19.93
N GLN A 283 13.90 -1.27 20.93
CA GLN A 283 13.86 0.19 20.90
C GLN A 283 14.20 0.79 22.27
N THR A 284 15.28 1.57 22.35
CA THR A 284 15.71 2.26 23.57
C THR A 284 15.65 3.78 23.47
N SER A 285 15.35 4.32 22.27
CA SER A 285 15.26 5.78 22.09
C SER A 285 14.06 6.35 22.84
N THR A 286 14.22 7.51 23.44
CA THR A 286 13.13 8.29 24.07
C THR A 286 12.36 9.15 23.07
N SER A 287 12.71 9.08 21.77
CA SER A 287 11.98 9.77 20.70
C SER A 287 10.61 9.15 20.45
N ASN A 288 9.72 9.90 19.76
CA ASN A 288 8.38 9.44 19.38
C ASN A 288 8.36 8.35 18.30
N ILE A 289 9.53 7.76 17.95
CA ILE A 289 9.64 6.68 16.99
C ILE A 289 9.31 5.35 17.70
N ILE A 290 8.23 4.71 17.28
CA ILE A 290 7.74 3.46 17.89
C ILE A 290 8.75 2.32 17.72
N PHE A 291 9.30 2.14 16.51
CA PHE A 291 10.14 1.00 16.18
C PHE A 291 11.61 1.36 16.12
N GLY A 292 12.44 0.51 16.74
CA GLY A 292 13.88 0.48 16.50
C GLY A 292 14.22 -0.26 15.20
N HIS A 293 15.51 -0.30 14.88
CA HIS A 293 15.99 -0.90 13.63
C HIS A 293 16.12 -2.43 13.71
N LYS A 294 16.13 -3.01 14.91
CA LYS A 294 16.39 -4.44 15.10
C LYS A 294 15.10 -5.21 15.31
N TRP A 295 14.85 -6.16 14.41
CA TRP A 295 13.71 -7.07 14.44
C TRP A 295 14.16 -8.51 14.62
N ARG A 296 13.43 -9.29 15.42
CA ARG A 296 13.71 -10.70 15.67
C ARG A 296 12.43 -11.52 15.58
N HIS A 297 12.42 -12.54 14.75
CA HIS A 297 11.38 -13.57 14.77
C HIS A 297 11.65 -14.53 15.93
N LEU A 298 10.63 -14.82 16.72
CA LEU A 298 10.76 -15.58 17.97
C LEU A 298 10.00 -16.90 17.95
N LYS A 299 8.76 -16.90 17.50
CA LYS A 299 7.90 -18.11 17.46
C LYS A 299 6.94 -18.08 16.26
N GLY A 300 6.47 -19.25 15.85
CA GLY A 300 5.44 -19.43 14.84
C GLY A 300 5.94 -19.33 13.41
N GLU A 301 5.04 -19.07 12.48
CA GLU A 301 5.35 -18.93 11.07
C GLU A 301 6.05 -17.58 10.82
N ARG A 302 7.19 -17.61 10.13
CA ARG A 302 7.96 -16.38 9.87
C ARG A 302 7.22 -15.42 8.97
N ASP A 303 6.60 -15.94 7.91
CA ASP A 303 6.00 -15.13 6.85
C ASP A 303 4.50 -14.97 7.10
N LEU A 304 4.06 -13.72 7.26
CA LEU A 304 2.64 -13.39 7.31
C LEU A 304 2.12 -13.26 5.87
N TRP A 305 1.34 -14.22 5.44
CA TRP A 305 0.70 -14.18 4.13
C TRP A 305 -0.70 -13.61 4.23
N GLU A 306 -1.10 -12.82 3.23
CA GLU A 306 -2.46 -12.36 3.06
C GLU A 306 -2.81 -12.32 1.57
N ARG A 307 -4.10 -12.47 1.23
CA ARG A 307 -4.54 -12.47 -0.16
C ARG A 307 -5.15 -11.13 -0.53
N TYR A 308 -4.46 -10.41 -1.43
CA TYR A 308 -4.91 -9.12 -1.95
C TYR A 308 -5.07 -9.17 -3.46
N GLY A 309 -6.24 -8.75 -3.97
CA GLY A 309 -6.49 -8.68 -5.41
C GLY A 309 -6.29 -10.00 -6.14
N GLY A 310 -6.47 -11.12 -5.46
CA GLY A 310 -6.26 -12.46 -6.01
C GLY A 310 -4.82 -12.99 -5.92
N VAL A 311 -3.87 -12.23 -5.33
CA VAL A 311 -2.46 -12.58 -5.20
C VAL A 311 -2.10 -12.82 -3.74
N ASP A 312 -1.24 -13.79 -3.47
CA ASP A 312 -0.69 -14.05 -2.14
C ASP A 312 0.48 -13.10 -1.88
N ILE A 313 0.33 -12.27 -0.87
CA ILE A 313 1.30 -11.24 -0.49
C ILE A 313 1.92 -11.60 0.84
N SER A 314 3.25 -11.63 0.90
CA SER A 314 4.03 -11.72 2.13
C SER A 314 4.22 -10.33 2.72
N LEU A 315 3.99 -10.19 4.02
CA LEU A 315 4.10 -8.92 4.74
C LEU A 315 4.99 -9.11 5.96
N ASP A 316 6.16 -8.51 5.94
CA ASP A 316 7.02 -8.44 7.13
C ASP A 316 6.44 -7.47 8.17
N PRO A 317 6.73 -7.65 9.47
CA PRO A 317 6.22 -6.75 10.52
C PRO A 317 6.68 -5.29 10.33
N CYS A 318 7.83 -5.06 9.69
CA CYS A 318 8.34 -3.72 9.37
C CYS A 318 7.73 -3.12 8.09
N SER A 319 7.03 -3.91 7.27
CA SER A 319 6.40 -3.43 6.05
C SER A 319 5.05 -2.78 6.32
N PHE A 320 4.74 -1.76 5.53
CA PHE A 320 3.40 -1.20 5.53
C PHE A 320 2.39 -2.24 5.03
N GLY A 321 1.24 -2.29 5.65
CA GLY A 321 0.11 -3.11 5.21
C GLY A 321 -1.20 -2.43 5.56
N GLN A 322 -2.17 -2.55 4.69
CA GLN A 322 -3.49 -1.93 4.85
C GLN A 322 -4.21 -2.45 6.11
N ALA A 323 -4.81 -1.53 6.85
CA ALA A 323 -5.54 -1.87 8.07
C ALA A 323 -6.91 -2.50 7.79
N ASN A 324 -7.57 -2.10 6.70
CA ASN A 324 -8.84 -2.64 6.24
C ASN A 324 -8.63 -3.48 4.97
N THR A 325 -8.37 -4.79 5.16
CA THR A 325 -8.08 -5.72 4.06
C THR A 325 -9.26 -5.91 3.12
N LEU A 326 -10.48 -5.90 3.63
CA LEU A 326 -11.70 -6.09 2.82
C LEU A 326 -11.96 -4.88 1.90
N SER A 327 -11.91 -3.65 2.45
CA SER A 327 -12.08 -2.44 1.64
C SER A 327 -10.95 -2.27 0.64
N PHE A 328 -9.71 -2.65 0.99
CA PHE A 328 -8.59 -2.62 0.06
C PHE A 328 -8.75 -3.61 -1.09
N ASN A 329 -9.24 -4.83 -0.82
CA ASN A 329 -9.58 -5.78 -1.88
C ASN A 329 -10.65 -5.24 -2.83
N SER A 330 -11.67 -4.55 -2.29
CA SER A 330 -12.70 -3.90 -3.11
C SER A 330 -12.11 -2.79 -3.99
N LEU A 331 -11.18 -2.00 -3.45
CA LEU A 331 -10.44 -0.98 -4.21
C LEU A 331 -9.62 -1.62 -5.34
N LEU A 332 -8.82 -2.66 -5.04
CA LEU A 332 -8.01 -3.36 -6.06
C LEU A 332 -8.88 -3.94 -7.17
N HIS A 333 -10.03 -4.54 -6.81
CA HIS A 333 -10.98 -5.06 -7.80
C HIS A 333 -11.51 -3.94 -8.71
N LYS A 334 -11.82 -2.77 -8.15
CA LYS A 334 -12.28 -1.60 -8.90
C LYS A 334 -11.15 -1.03 -9.78
N LEU A 335 -9.95 -0.86 -9.24
CA LEU A 335 -8.75 -0.38 -9.93
C LEU A 335 -8.45 -1.22 -11.17
N ASN A 336 -8.46 -2.54 -11.01
CA ASN A 336 -8.17 -3.47 -12.09
C ASN A 336 -9.08 -3.30 -13.31
N LYS A 337 -10.29 -2.73 -13.17
CA LYS A 337 -11.19 -2.44 -14.31
C LYS A 337 -10.67 -1.32 -15.21
N TYR A 338 -9.82 -0.43 -14.67
CA TYR A 338 -9.28 0.72 -15.38
C TYR A 338 -7.91 0.48 -16.02
N VAL A 339 -7.28 -0.67 -15.76
CA VAL A 339 -6.03 -1.05 -16.42
C VAL A 339 -6.35 -1.87 -17.67
N PRO A 340 -6.03 -1.40 -18.89
CA PRO A 340 -6.24 -2.17 -20.11
C PRO A 340 -5.37 -3.44 -20.15
N ARG A 341 -5.84 -4.48 -20.81
CA ARG A 341 -5.02 -5.69 -21.03
C ARG A 341 -3.83 -5.36 -21.95
N GLY A 342 -2.69 -5.98 -21.68
CA GLY A 342 -1.47 -5.77 -22.45
C GLY A 342 -0.77 -4.44 -22.16
N SER A 343 -1.17 -3.70 -21.11
CA SER A 343 -0.53 -2.45 -20.69
C SER A 343 0.90 -2.67 -20.20
N THR A 344 1.71 -1.64 -20.34
CA THR A 344 2.95 -1.43 -19.59
C THR A 344 2.63 -0.51 -18.42
N VAL A 345 2.90 -0.95 -17.19
CA VAL A 345 2.47 -0.27 -15.97
C VAL A 345 3.66 0.16 -15.14
N VAL A 346 3.62 1.36 -14.57
CA VAL A 346 4.49 1.76 -13.47
C VAL A 346 3.65 2.02 -12.23
N ASP A 347 4.06 1.42 -11.11
CA ASP A 347 3.45 1.54 -9.77
C ASP A 347 4.42 2.31 -8.88
N LEU A 348 4.16 3.60 -8.70
CA LEU A 348 4.97 4.50 -7.87
C LEU A 348 4.46 4.48 -6.43
N TYR A 349 5.37 4.49 -5.45
CA TYR A 349 5.10 4.31 -4.03
C TYR A 349 4.56 2.90 -3.73
N SER A 350 5.12 1.90 -4.41
CA SER A 350 4.54 0.55 -4.51
C SER A 350 4.60 -0.27 -3.22
N GLY A 351 5.38 0.13 -2.21
CA GLY A 351 5.56 -0.64 -0.99
C GLY A 351 6.07 -2.06 -1.26
N ALA A 352 5.36 -3.06 -0.75
CA ALA A 352 5.60 -4.48 -1.04
C ALA A 352 5.09 -4.93 -2.43
N GLY A 353 4.70 -3.99 -3.29
CA GLY A 353 4.25 -4.26 -4.66
C GLY A 353 2.83 -4.81 -4.76
N VAL A 354 1.99 -4.63 -3.74
CA VAL A 354 0.65 -5.25 -3.69
C VAL A 354 -0.21 -4.88 -4.90
N ILE A 355 -0.22 -3.60 -5.27
CA ILE A 355 -1.02 -3.08 -6.38
C ILE A 355 -0.44 -3.60 -7.71
N GLY A 356 0.86 -3.40 -7.94
CA GLY A 356 1.54 -3.84 -9.15
C GLY A 356 1.41 -5.34 -9.40
N LEU A 357 1.61 -6.19 -8.37
CA LEU A 357 1.47 -7.64 -8.48
C LEU A 357 0.02 -8.07 -8.74
N SER A 358 -0.97 -7.42 -8.11
CA SER A 358 -2.39 -7.66 -8.37
C SER A 358 -2.76 -7.32 -9.82
N VAL A 359 -2.26 -6.20 -10.33
CA VAL A 359 -2.46 -5.78 -11.72
C VAL A 359 -1.79 -6.75 -12.69
N ALA A 360 -0.55 -7.14 -12.45
CA ALA A 360 0.18 -8.12 -13.26
C ALA A 360 -0.62 -9.43 -13.39
N ALA A 361 -1.09 -9.98 -12.25
CA ALA A 361 -1.82 -11.23 -12.22
C ALA A 361 -3.19 -11.15 -12.92
N SER A 362 -3.92 -10.04 -12.75
CA SER A 362 -5.32 -9.94 -13.19
C SER A 362 -5.47 -9.41 -14.62
N ARG A 363 -4.54 -8.56 -15.11
CA ARG A 363 -4.72 -7.82 -16.37
C ARG A 363 -3.85 -8.31 -17.51
N LYS A 364 -3.00 -9.31 -17.32
CA LYS A 364 -2.08 -9.80 -18.36
C LYS A 364 -1.27 -8.65 -18.96
N CYS A 365 -0.66 -7.85 -18.10
CA CYS A 365 0.20 -6.75 -18.51
C CYS A 365 1.46 -7.28 -19.24
N ARG A 366 2.07 -6.46 -20.10
CA ARG A 366 3.37 -6.77 -20.71
C ARG A 366 4.48 -6.61 -19.68
N SER A 367 4.42 -5.52 -18.92
CA SER A 367 5.37 -5.27 -17.85
C SER A 367 4.73 -4.46 -16.72
N VAL A 368 5.27 -4.65 -15.51
CA VAL A 368 4.97 -3.85 -14.32
C VAL A 368 6.28 -3.47 -13.66
N LYS A 369 6.54 -2.15 -13.54
CA LYS A 369 7.67 -1.59 -12.79
C LYS A 369 7.14 -1.11 -11.44
N CYS A 370 7.64 -1.63 -10.33
CA CYS A 370 7.32 -1.17 -8.98
C CYS A 370 8.47 -0.30 -8.46
N VAL A 371 8.16 0.91 -7.97
CA VAL A 371 9.15 1.89 -7.48
C VAL A 371 8.86 2.21 -6.03
N GLU A 372 9.84 1.98 -5.13
CA GLU A 372 9.68 2.10 -3.68
C GLU A 372 10.98 2.57 -3.02
N ILE A 373 10.88 3.56 -2.15
CA ILE A 373 12.01 4.12 -1.41
C ILE A 373 12.47 3.20 -0.25
N ASN A 374 11.52 2.49 0.39
CA ASN A 374 11.83 1.63 1.52
C ASN A 374 12.41 0.29 1.08
N LYS A 375 13.74 0.14 1.16
CA LYS A 375 14.44 -1.10 0.80
C LYS A 375 13.97 -2.35 1.56
N GLN A 376 13.37 -2.18 2.74
CA GLN A 376 12.89 -3.33 3.54
C GLN A 376 11.69 -4.01 2.87
N SER A 377 10.94 -3.31 2.02
CA SER A 377 9.82 -3.88 1.26
C SER A 377 10.24 -4.88 0.18
N LYS A 378 11.52 -4.86 -0.23
CA LYS A 378 12.05 -5.73 -1.30
C LYS A 378 11.83 -7.21 -1.04
N MET A 379 12.14 -7.68 0.17
CA MET A 379 12.00 -9.09 0.53
C MET A 379 10.54 -9.54 0.47
N SER A 380 9.60 -8.72 0.95
CA SER A 380 8.15 -8.98 0.85
C SER A 380 7.69 -9.05 -0.61
N PHE A 381 8.19 -8.14 -1.44
CA PHE A 381 7.92 -8.14 -2.88
C PHE A 381 8.44 -9.42 -3.56
N GLU A 382 9.71 -9.79 -3.37
CA GLU A 382 10.32 -10.96 -4.01
C GLU A 382 9.62 -12.25 -3.62
N LYS A 383 9.29 -12.44 -2.33
CA LYS A 383 8.50 -13.58 -1.87
C LYS A 383 7.12 -13.64 -2.52
N SER A 384 6.43 -12.50 -2.60
CA SER A 384 5.10 -12.42 -3.21
C SER A 384 5.16 -12.68 -4.71
N ALA A 385 6.14 -12.11 -5.42
CA ALA A 385 6.35 -12.32 -6.85
C ALA A 385 6.67 -13.80 -7.17
N SER A 386 7.42 -14.50 -6.30
CA SER A 386 7.75 -15.92 -6.49
C SER A 386 6.54 -16.86 -6.44
N ARG A 387 5.42 -16.42 -5.86
CA ARG A 387 4.15 -17.17 -5.84
C ARG A 387 3.23 -16.89 -7.02
N LEU A 388 3.58 -15.93 -7.86
CA LEU A 388 2.81 -15.70 -9.09
C LEU A 388 2.99 -16.86 -10.06
N PRO A 389 1.98 -17.17 -10.90
CA PRO A 389 2.10 -18.16 -11.94
C PRO A 389 3.27 -17.86 -12.89
N THR A 390 4.09 -18.85 -13.20
CA THR A 390 5.26 -18.70 -14.07
C THR A 390 4.92 -18.34 -15.53
N ASN A 391 3.69 -18.62 -15.95
CA ASN A 391 3.17 -18.41 -17.31
C ASN A 391 2.42 -17.08 -17.49
N LEU A 392 2.63 -16.10 -16.60
CA LEU A 392 1.94 -14.80 -16.70
C LEU A 392 2.26 -14.03 -17.99
N GLY A 393 3.43 -14.26 -18.60
CA GLY A 393 3.89 -13.49 -19.76
C GLY A 393 4.10 -12.00 -19.48
N CYS A 394 4.33 -11.64 -18.20
CA CYS A 394 4.50 -10.27 -17.72
C CYS A 394 5.89 -10.11 -17.09
N THR A 395 6.67 -9.13 -17.54
CA THR A 395 7.93 -8.77 -16.88
C THR A 395 7.63 -7.90 -15.65
N ILE A 396 8.05 -8.35 -14.47
CA ILE A 396 7.82 -7.61 -13.23
C ILE A 396 9.16 -7.23 -12.62
N THR A 397 9.35 -5.94 -12.32
CA THR A 397 10.58 -5.41 -11.72
C THR A 397 10.28 -4.57 -10.50
N TRP A 398 11.23 -4.52 -9.56
CA TRP A 398 11.15 -3.69 -8.37
C TRP A 398 12.42 -2.85 -8.24
N HIS A 399 12.25 -1.56 -8.00
CA HIS A 399 13.33 -0.57 -7.98
C HIS A 399 13.34 0.14 -6.63
N ASN A 400 14.50 0.10 -5.93
CA ASN A 400 14.65 0.80 -4.66
C ASN A 400 15.13 2.23 -4.92
N THR A 401 14.19 3.13 -5.09
CA THR A 401 14.48 4.53 -5.30
C THR A 401 13.29 5.41 -4.89
N ASP A 402 13.55 6.69 -4.68
CA ASP A 402 12.50 7.69 -4.49
C ASP A 402 11.87 8.03 -5.84
N ALA A 403 10.54 7.95 -5.94
CA ALA A 403 9.79 8.27 -7.14
C ALA A 403 9.96 9.74 -7.59
N SER A 404 10.39 10.62 -6.68
CA SER A 404 10.68 12.03 -6.98
C SER A 404 12.03 12.25 -7.67
N VAL A 405 12.92 11.26 -7.62
CA VAL A 405 14.22 11.30 -8.32
C VAL A 405 14.02 10.84 -9.75
N GLU A 406 14.34 11.70 -10.71
CA GLU A 406 14.18 11.47 -12.15
C GLU A 406 12.78 10.94 -12.54
N PRO A 407 11.68 11.61 -12.12
CA PRO A 407 10.34 11.05 -12.26
C PRO A 407 9.94 10.83 -13.72
N VAL A 408 10.52 11.53 -14.68
CA VAL A 408 10.28 11.33 -16.13
C VAL A 408 10.76 9.94 -16.58
N HIS A 409 11.91 9.49 -16.09
CA HIS A 409 12.47 8.17 -16.39
C HIS A 409 11.51 7.03 -16.00
N TRP A 410 10.80 7.18 -14.88
CA TRP A 410 9.83 6.16 -14.45
C TRP A 410 8.59 6.11 -15.33
N LEU A 411 8.21 7.25 -15.91
CA LEU A 411 7.04 7.35 -16.79
C LEU A 411 7.30 6.80 -18.19
N GLU A 412 8.55 6.81 -18.63
CA GLU A 412 8.95 6.36 -19.95
C GLU A 412 8.66 4.87 -20.16
N GLY A 413 8.14 4.52 -21.33
CA GLY A 413 7.76 3.16 -21.71
C GLY A 413 6.51 2.63 -20.99
N SER A 414 5.82 3.45 -20.20
CA SER A 414 4.59 3.06 -19.50
C SER A 414 3.34 3.62 -20.18
N SER A 415 2.30 2.81 -20.33
CA SER A 415 0.98 3.26 -20.80
C SER A 415 0.04 3.63 -19.64
N VAL A 416 0.29 3.07 -18.45
CA VAL A 416 -0.48 3.32 -17.23
C VAL A 416 0.47 3.66 -16.09
N VAL A 417 0.19 4.74 -15.38
CA VAL A 417 0.83 5.09 -14.10
C VAL A 417 -0.16 4.88 -12.97
N ILE A 418 0.26 4.18 -11.93
CA ILE A 418 -0.48 4.04 -10.69
C ILE A 418 0.32 4.76 -9.61
N VAL A 419 -0.34 5.54 -8.77
CA VAL A 419 0.28 6.23 -7.64
C VAL A 419 -0.55 6.03 -6.37
N ASP A 420 0.12 5.66 -5.28
CA ASP A 420 -0.45 5.57 -3.92
C ASP A 420 0.46 6.32 -2.94
N PRO A 421 0.51 7.67 -3.02
CA PRO A 421 1.43 8.47 -2.24
C PRO A 421 1.00 8.53 -0.75
N PRO A 422 1.90 8.94 0.15
CA PRO A 422 1.57 9.20 1.54
C PRO A 422 0.54 10.33 1.67
N ARG A 423 -0.02 10.51 2.88
CA ARG A 423 -1.06 11.53 3.18
C ARG A 423 -0.74 12.96 2.72
N LYS A 424 0.53 13.31 2.55
CA LYS A 424 0.96 14.63 2.04
C LYS A 424 0.72 14.83 0.54
N GLY A 425 0.34 13.79 -0.20
CA GLY A 425 0.16 13.80 -1.66
C GLY A 425 1.44 13.52 -2.43
N LEU A 426 1.39 13.79 -3.74
CA LEU A 426 2.52 13.63 -4.66
C LEU A 426 3.61 14.69 -4.42
N ASP A 427 4.85 14.29 -4.64
CA ASP A 427 5.94 15.25 -4.73
C ASP A 427 5.72 16.20 -5.93
N PRO A 428 6.01 17.51 -5.79
CA PRO A 428 5.86 18.48 -6.87
C PRO A 428 6.63 18.11 -8.15
N SER A 429 7.77 17.41 -8.04
CA SER A 429 8.55 16.94 -9.18
C SER A 429 7.82 15.89 -9.99
N VAL A 430 7.10 14.96 -9.30
CA VAL A 430 6.26 13.93 -9.95
C VAL A 430 5.08 14.57 -10.66
N ILE A 431 4.39 15.53 -10.03
CA ILE A 431 3.29 16.29 -10.67
C ILE A 431 3.80 17.00 -11.91
N SER A 432 4.94 17.70 -11.80
CA SER A 432 5.56 18.41 -12.93
C SER A 432 5.93 17.46 -14.07
N ALA A 433 6.48 16.29 -13.77
CA ALA A 433 6.79 15.26 -14.76
C ALA A 433 5.54 14.76 -15.50
N LEU A 434 4.48 14.41 -14.75
CA LEU A 434 3.20 13.99 -15.31
C LEU A 434 2.62 15.05 -16.25
N GLN A 435 2.68 16.32 -15.88
CA GLN A 435 2.20 17.43 -16.70
C GLN A 435 3.07 17.63 -17.95
N LYS A 436 4.41 17.64 -17.79
CA LYS A 436 5.36 17.85 -18.87
C LYS A 436 5.23 16.79 -19.95
N VAL A 437 5.21 15.53 -19.57
CA VAL A 437 5.07 14.38 -20.49
C VAL A 437 3.76 14.47 -21.28
N ALA A 438 2.65 14.73 -20.60
CA ALA A 438 1.34 14.82 -21.28
C ALA A 438 1.25 16.03 -22.23
N LEU A 439 1.94 17.13 -21.94
CA LEU A 439 1.96 18.31 -22.82
C LEU A 439 2.92 18.16 -24.01
N SER A 440 4.08 17.50 -23.84
CA SER A 440 5.03 17.23 -24.93
C SER A 440 4.42 16.32 -25.99
N GLU A 441 3.77 15.25 -25.59
CA GLU A 441 3.03 14.34 -26.47
C GLU A 441 1.95 15.08 -27.28
N ARG A 442 1.22 15.97 -26.63
CA ARG A 442 0.20 16.80 -27.30
C ARG A 442 0.81 17.71 -28.37
N LYS A 443 2.00 18.27 -28.12
CA LYS A 443 2.72 19.10 -29.10
C LYS A 443 3.23 18.25 -30.27
N ALA A 444 3.82 17.08 -30.01
CA ALA A 444 4.30 16.16 -31.03
C ALA A 444 3.18 15.67 -31.96
N TYR A 445 2.03 15.31 -31.39
CA TYR A 445 0.85 14.91 -32.19
C TYR A 445 0.34 16.05 -33.10
N LYS A 446 0.29 17.29 -32.58
CA LYS A 446 -0.10 18.45 -33.39
C LYS A 446 0.84 18.70 -34.57
N ALA A 447 2.15 18.59 -34.33
CA ALA A 447 3.16 18.75 -35.36
C ALA A 447 3.05 17.66 -36.44
N LYS A 448 2.88 16.38 -36.05
CA LYS A 448 2.65 15.27 -37.00
C LYS A 448 1.36 15.47 -37.81
N SER A 449 0.28 15.90 -37.17
CA SER A 449 -1.03 16.15 -37.83
C SER A 449 -0.98 17.32 -38.80
N SER A 450 -0.25 18.40 -38.52
CA SER A 450 -0.08 19.52 -39.42
C SER A 450 0.81 19.16 -40.61
N LEU A 451 1.88 18.42 -40.41
CA LEU A 451 2.74 17.91 -41.49
C LEU A 451 2.02 16.96 -42.44
N ALA A 452 1.16 16.08 -41.90
CA ALA A 452 0.35 15.16 -42.70
C ALA A 452 -0.65 15.94 -43.60
N LYS A 453 -1.29 16.99 -43.07
CA LYS A 453 -2.20 17.85 -43.87
C LYS A 453 -1.47 18.61 -44.97
N VAL A 454 -0.29 19.18 -44.67
CA VAL A 454 0.51 19.91 -45.68
C VAL A 454 1.04 18.97 -46.77
N LYS A 455 1.38 17.72 -46.45
CA LYS A 455 1.76 16.71 -47.44
C LYS A 455 0.57 16.29 -48.30
N ASP A 456 -0.63 16.21 -47.77
CA ASP A 456 -1.83 15.80 -48.49
C ASP A 456 -2.36 16.93 -49.39
N GLU A 457 -2.25 18.20 -48.99
CA GLU A 457 -2.61 19.35 -49.82
C GLU A 457 -1.67 19.58 -51.00
N LYS A 458 -0.40 19.20 -50.88
CA LYS A 458 0.62 19.34 -51.95
C LYS A 458 0.66 18.19 -52.95
N ARG A 459 -0.09 17.10 -52.74
CA ARG A 459 -0.13 15.94 -53.64
C ARG A 459 -1.22 16.11 -54.71
N PRO A 460 -0.92 15.77 -55.98
CA PRO A 460 -1.93 15.73 -57.03
C PRO A 460 -3.09 14.78 -56.67
N TRP A 461 -4.33 15.16 -56.96
CA TRP A 461 -5.53 14.42 -56.60
C TRP A 461 -5.55 12.96 -57.13
N ILE A 462 -4.88 12.68 -58.28
CA ILE A 462 -4.77 11.35 -58.90
C ILE A 462 -3.96 10.39 -58.01
N LEU A 463 -2.93 10.88 -57.30
CA LEU A 463 -2.14 10.05 -56.38
C LEU A 463 -2.92 9.76 -55.08
N ARG A 464 -3.77 10.66 -54.64
CA ARG A 464 -4.68 10.44 -53.51
C ARG A 464 -5.73 9.37 -53.76
N ALA A 465 -6.25 9.31 -54.99
CA ALA A 465 -7.23 8.31 -55.40
C ALA A 465 -6.65 6.90 -55.56
N ARG A 466 -5.39 6.79 -55.96
CA ARG A 466 -4.69 5.47 -56.10
C ARG A 466 -4.31 4.83 -54.76
N GLU A 467 -3.89 5.59 -53.77
CA GLU A 467 -3.53 5.07 -52.44
C GLU A 467 -4.76 4.62 -51.63
N ALA A 468 -5.96 5.14 -51.92
CA ALA A 468 -7.19 4.65 -51.31
C ALA A 468 -7.60 3.24 -51.77
N ALA A 469 -6.98 2.73 -52.84
CA ALA A 469 -7.28 1.42 -53.42
C ALA A 469 -6.27 0.32 -53.10
N VAL A 470 -5.14 0.63 -52.43
CA VAL A 470 -4.09 -0.35 -52.11
C VAL A 470 -3.66 -0.20 -50.65
N HIS A 471 -4.30 -0.96 -49.77
CA HIS A 471 -3.73 -1.25 -48.48
C HIS A 471 -2.59 -2.28 -48.67
N VAL A 472 -1.37 -1.81 -48.84
CA VAL A 472 -0.18 -2.64 -48.76
C VAL A 472 0.47 -2.34 -47.40
N ASP A 473 0.52 -3.36 -46.58
CA ASP A 473 1.42 -3.45 -45.46
C ASP A 473 2.85 -3.17 -45.94
N ASN A 474 3.43 -2.06 -45.58
CA ASN A 474 4.86 -1.91 -45.71
C ASN A 474 5.46 -1.00 -44.66
N THR A 475 6.41 -1.62 -44.01
CA THR A 475 7.67 -1.14 -43.49
C THR A 475 7.69 -0.64 -42.05
N SER A 476 8.21 -1.53 -41.25
CA SER A 476 9.12 -1.35 -40.14
C SER A 476 10.17 -0.24 -40.41
N THR A 477 9.83 0.97 -40.08
CA THR A 477 10.80 1.92 -39.56
C THR A 477 10.73 1.82 -38.04
N GLU A 478 11.81 1.34 -37.43
CA GLU A 478 12.05 1.45 -35.99
C GLU A 478 12.16 2.94 -35.61
N GLU A 479 11.05 3.66 -35.68
CA GLU A 479 10.88 4.87 -34.87
C GLU A 479 10.73 4.34 -33.45
N SER A 480 11.66 4.69 -32.56
CA SER A 480 11.55 4.52 -31.11
C SER A 480 10.24 5.17 -30.68
N ASN A 481 9.15 4.39 -30.69
CA ASN A 481 7.86 4.81 -30.19
C ASN A 481 7.97 4.83 -28.65
N GLU A 482 8.57 5.90 -28.12
CA GLU A 482 8.53 6.19 -26.70
C GLU A 482 7.07 6.22 -26.27
N THR A 483 6.64 5.19 -25.56
CA THR A 483 5.27 5.10 -25.04
C THR A 483 5.20 5.90 -23.76
N TRP A 484 4.29 6.86 -23.71
CA TRP A 484 4.05 7.69 -22.54
C TRP A 484 2.68 7.42 -21.94
N PRO A 485 2.49 7.63 -20.61
CA PRO A 485 1.24 7.29 -19.94
C PRO A 485 0.01 7.96 -20.54
N GLU A 486 -1.00 7.15 -20.84
CA GLU A 486 -2.32 7.60 -21.26
C GLU A 486 -3.33 7.60 -20.12
N THR A 487 -3.05 6.80 -19.07
CA THR A 487 -3.90 6.65 -17.91
C THR A 487 -3.08 6.87 -16.65
N LEU A 488 -3.57 7.75 -15.77
CA LEU A 488 -3.08 7.90 -14.40
C LEU A 488 -4.18 7.44 -13.45
N ILE A 489 -3.83 6.46 -12.60
CA ILE A 489 -4.68 5.94 -11.53
C ILE A 489 -4.10 6.47 -10.23
N TYR A 490 -4.86 7.32 -9.53
CA TYR A 490 -4.44 7.95 -8.29
C TYR A 490 -5.25 7.38 -7.11
N ILE A 491 -4.56 6.76 -6.17
CA ILE A 491 -5.11 6.32 -4.89
C ILE A 491 -4.69 7.33 -3.82
N SER A 492 -5.58 7.70 -2.90
CA SER A 492 -5.25 8.67 -1.86
C SER A 492 -6.04 8.46 -0.59
N CYS A 493 -5.33 8.40 0.54
CA CYS A 493 -5.89 8.47 1.89
C CYS A 493 -5.89 9.90 2.47
N GLY A 494 -5.39 10.90 1.73
CA GLY A 494 -5.31 12.31 2.15
C GLY A 494 -6.19 13.20 1.29
N TRP A 495 -7.42 13.49 1.74
CA TRP A 495 -8.39 14.25 0.94
C TRP A 495 -7.89 15.65 0.55
N GLU A 496 -7.31 16.41 1.48
CA GLU A 496 -6.84 17.77 1.21
C GLU A 496 -5.67 17.81 0.22
N SER A 497 -4.71 16.91 0.37
CA SER A 497 -3.59 16.80 -0.56
C SER A 497 -4.05 16.34 -1.94
N PHE A 498 -4.98 15.37 -1.99
CA PHE A 498 -5.58 14.94 -3.25
C PHE A 498 -6.27 16.08 -3.99
N LYS A 499 -7.08 16.91 -3.29
CA LYS A 499 -7.74 18.08 -3.90
C LYS A 499 -6.73 19.02 -4.57
N LYS A 500 -5.61 19.29 -3.88
CA LYS A 500 -4.53 20.14 -4.40
C LYS A 500 -3.88 19.54 -5.65
N ASP A 501 -3.50 18.27 -5.59
CA ASP A 501 -2.84 17.55 -6.69
C ASP A 501 -3.78 17.41 -7.90
N CYS A 502 -5.04 17.05 -7.67
CA CYS A 502 -6.08 16.95 -8.69
C CYS A 502 -6.28 18.28 -9.43
N LYS A 503 -6.41 19.40 -8.68
CA LYS A 503 -6.52 20.74 -9.28
C LYS A 503 -5.29 21.07 -10.13
N SER A 504 -4.08 20.75 -9.66
CA SER A 504 -2.84 20.96 -10.39
C SER A 504 -2.81 20.17 -11.70
N LEU A 505 -3.13 18.88 -11.67
CA LEU A 505 -3.17 18.01 -12.84
C LEU A 505 -4.18 18.49 -13.90
N ILE A 506 -5.40 18.89 -13.47
CA ILE A 506 -6.46 19.35 -14.37
C ILE A 506 -6.16 20.74 -14.94
N SER A 507 -5.63 21.67 -14.12
CA SER A 507 -5.36 23.06 -14.54
C SER A 507 -4.37 23.14 -15.69
N SER A 508 -3.42 22.22 -15.76
CA SER A 508 -2.46 22.11 -16.86
C SER A 508 -3.10 21.74 -18.20
N LYS A 509 -4.37 21.28 -18.21
CA LYS A 509 -5.04 20.70 -19.40
C LYS A 509 -4.27 19.52 -20.00
N ALA A 510 -3.36 18.92 -19.25
CA ALA A 510 -2.61 17.74 -19.63
C ALA A 510 -3.42 16.47 -19.33
N TRP A 511 -4.08 16.49 -18.19
CA TRP A 511 -4.90 15.39 -17.68
C TRP A 511 -6.36 15.81 -17.55
N GLN A 512 -7.25 14.85 -17.76
CA GLN A 512 -8.68 14.97 -17.56
C GLN A 512 -9.12 13.93 -16.54
N LEU A 513 -9.78 14.36 -15.48
CA LEU A 513 -10.44 13.47 -14.53
C LEU A 513 -11.66 12.82 -15.21
N GLU A 514 -11.70 11.50 -15.29
CA GLU A 514 -12.73 10.74 -15.99
C GLU A 514 -13.65 10.02 -15.01
N ASN A 515 -13.09 9.33 -14.03
CA ASN A 515 -13.84 8.58 -13.04
C ASN A 515 -13.27 8.81 -11.63
N ALA A 516 -14.14 8.67 -10.63
CA ALA A 516 -13.74 8.70 -9.25
C ALA A 516 -14.62 7.79 -8.39
N HIS A 517 -13.96 7.14 -7.42
CA HIS A 517 -14.60 6.27 -6.46
C HIS A 517 -14.05 6.59 -5.08
N ALA A 518 -14.90 6.51 -4.07
CA ALA A 518 -14.51 6.64 -2.69
C ALA A 518 -14.82 5.35 -1.92
N PHE A 519 -14.00 5.08 -0.91
CA PHE A 519 -14.13 3.90 -0.08
C PHE A 519 -14.04 4.30 1.39
N ASN A 520 -14.91 3.75 2.20
CA ASN A 520 -14.86 3.89 3.64
C ASN A 520 -13.87 2.88 4.23
N PHE A 521 -12.59 3.27 4.29
CA PHE A 521 -11.56 2.40 4.88
C PHE A 521 -11.53 2.46 6.39
N PHE A 522 -11.97 3.59 6.95
CA PHE A 522 -11.85 3.89 8.38
C PHE A 522 -13.20 4.39 8.95
N PRO A 523 -14.24 3.54 8.97
CA PRO A 523 -15.52 3.90 9.58
C PRO A 523 -15.34 4.46 10.98
N GLY A 524 -16.04 5.54 11.30
CA GLY A 524 -15.90 6.28 12.56
C GLY A 524 -14.82 7.36 12.54
N THR A 525 -14.21 7.65 11.38
CA THR A 525 -13.21 8.72 11.20
C THR A 525 -13.53 9.60 10.00
N ASP A 526 -12.96 10.82 9.95
CA ASP A 526 -13.09 11.74 8.82
C ASP A 526 -12.24 11.33 7.60
N SER A 527 -11.57 10.18 7.67
CA SER A 527 -10.70 9.70 6.59
C SER A 527 -11.53 8.99 5.52
N ILE A 528 -11.24 9.30 4.26
CA ILE A 528 -11.81 8.64 3.09
C ILE A 528 -10.71 8.24 2.13
N GLU A 529 -10.85 7.06 1.53
CA GLU A 529 -9.92 6.60 0.50
C GLU A 529 -10.49 6.92 -0.88
N ILE A 530 -9.71 7.55 -1.72
CA ILE A 530 -10.10 7.96 -3.08
C ILE A 530 -9.35 7.09 -4.10
N LEU A 531 -10.08 6.66 -5.13
CA LEU A 531 -9.54 6.10 -6.36
C LEU A 531 -10.00 7.00 -7.52
N ALA A 532 -9.09 7.78 -8.07
CA ALA A 532 -9.37 8.70 -9.17
C ALA A 532 -8.64 8.26 -10.44
N ILE A 533 -9.33 8.32 -11.57
CA ILE A 533 -8.84 7.93 -12.88
C ILE A 533 -8.74 9.15 -13.77
N PHE A 534 -7.52 9.44 -14.18
CA PHE A 534 -7.25 10.51 -15.14
C PHE A 534 -6.85 9.91 -16.49
N LYS A 535 -7.30 10.54 -17.55
CA LYS A 535 -6.88 10.24 -18.92
C LYS A 535 -6.12 11.43 -19.49
N ARG A 536 -5.06 11.13 -20.25
CA ARG A 536 -4.37 12.16 -21.02
C ARG A 536 -5.32 12.76 -22.04
N GLU A 537 -5.38 14.08 -22.12
CA GLU A 537 -6.31 14.77 -23.00
C GLU A 537 -5.88 14.60 -24.48
N SER A 538 -6.61 13.80 -25.24
CA SER A 538 -6.44 13.65 -26.69
C SER A 538 -7.28 14.65 -27.48
N GLU A 539 -6.82 15.08 -28.67
CA GLU A 539 -7.60 15.98 -29.53
C GLU A 539 -8.93 15.38 -30.01
N ALA A 540 -8.98 14.06 -30.18
CA ALA A 540 -10.22 13.35 -30.49
C ALA A 540 -11.27 13.52 -29.40
N GLY A 541 -10.84 13.48 -28.12
CA GLY A 541 -11.69 13.77 -26.98
C GLY A 541 -12.20 15.22 -26.95
N GLN A 542 -11.33 16.20 -27.27
CA GLN A 542 -11.74 17.62 -27.36
C GLN A 542 -12.77 17.87 -28.43
N LYS A 543 -12.62 17.27 -29.62
CA LYS A 543 -13.60 17.40 -30.72
C LYS A 543 -14.95 16.79 -30.36
N LYS A 544 -14.98 15.62 -29.69
CA LYS A 544 -16.21 15.01 -29.17
C LYS A 544 -16.90 15.90 -28.14
N ARG A 545 -16.15 16.50 -27.20
CA ARG A 545 -16.69 17.41 -26.17
C ARG A 545 -17.24 18.71 -26.78
N LYS A 546 -16.52 19.32 -27.72
CA LYS A 546 -17.02 20.51 -28.42
C LYS A 546 -18.32 20.21 -29.19
N LYS A 547 -18.43 19.03 -29.79
CA LYS A 547 -19.69 18.58 -30.45
C LYS A 547 -20.80 18.32 -29.41
N ALA A 548 -20.49 17.69 -28.27
CA ALA A 548 -21.47 17.43 -27.22
C ALA A 548 -21.96 18.73 -26.53
N LYS A 549 -21.05 19.68 -26.25
CA LYS A 549 -21.44 21.02 -25.73
C LYS A 549 -22.29 21.80 -26.71
N LYS A 550 -21.99 21.75 -28.03
CA LYS A 550 -22.85 22.36 -29.06
C LYS A 550 -24.22 21.70 -29.18
N LYS A 551 -24.33 20.39 -28.88
CA LYS A 551 -25.61 19.66 -28.88
C LYS A 551 -26.46 19.93 -27.63
N LYS A 552 -25.85 20.32 -26.50
CA LYS A 552 -26.58 20.72 -25.27
C LYS A 552 -26.95 22.20 -25.24
N ALA A 553 -26.35 23.02 -26.10
CA ALA A 553 -26.63 24.45 -26.21
C ALA A 553 -27.61 24.78 -27.36
N LYS A 554 -28.05 23.77 -28.09
CA LYS A 554 -29.23 23.78 -28.99
C LYS A 554 -30.37 22.98 -28.32
#